data_2a65a4ba8e7b85fa02fb826f5f6dc14a
#
_entry.id   2a65a4ba8e7b85fa02fb826f5f6dc14a
#
_cell.length_a   1.000
_cell.length_b   1.000
_cell.length_c   1.000
_cell.angle_alpha   90.00
_cell.angle_beta   90.00
_cell.angle_gamma   90.00
#
_symmetry.space_group_name_H-M   'P 1'
#
loop_
_entity.id
_entity.type
_entity.pdbx_description
1 polymer ?
#
loop_
_entity_poly.entity_id
_entity_poly.type
_entity_poly.pdbx_seq_one_letter_code
_entity_poly.pdbx_strand_id
1 'polypeptide(L)'
;MMDEPCCVTYRINQHDEIISVNDDWCRYASDHGWQGITPETVLNKPVFNYITDSTTSRLYQYLFKRVRGGSEVRYKFNCESSSHRRLMEMTVTSLGELGDVELKARMLSKQDLNQQLAPVSDPQNIGFVKACGWCSRIDMEGNWINVEDAVAKLEMFEFSRLPQMTHGICKNCFACMLKDATSSDGSGNSPPIKTDSL
;
A
#
# COMPACT_ATOMS: atom_id res chain seq x y z
N MET A 1 1.97 3.01 27.91
CA MET A 1 0.69 3.11 27.19
C MET A 1 0.82 2.17 26.01
N MET A 2 0.06 1.08 25.95
CA MET A 2 0.04 0.23 24.77
C MET A 2 -0.68 1.02 23.69
N ASP A 3 0.01 1.35 22.59
CA ASP A 3 -0.65 1.90 21.41
C ASP A 3 -1.70 0.89 20.96
N GLU A 4 -2.97 1.30 20.96
CA GLU A 4 -4.02 0.49 20.35
C GLU A 4 -3.62 0.23 18.90
N PRO A 5 -3.81 -1.01 18.40
CA PRO A 5 -3.42 -1.34 17.04
C PRO A 5 -4.18 -0.41 16.08
N CYS A 6 -3.46 0.46 15.39
CA CYS A 6 -4.01 1.36 14.38
C CYS A 6 -4.79 0.55 13.34
N CYS A 7 -6.07 0.84 13.22
CA CYS A 7 -6.99 0.16 12.31
C CYS A 7 -7.66 1.18 11.40
N VAL A 8 -7.00 1.48 10.29
CA VAL A 8 -7.51 2.40 9.28
C VAL A 8 -8.67 1.76 8.54
N THR A 9 -9.85 2.39 8.62
CA THR A 9 -11.07 1.88 7.96
C THR A 9 -11.70 2.96 7.11
N TYR A 10 -12.09 2.59 5.90
CA TYR A 10 -12.95 3.42 5.06
C TYR A 10 -13.94 2.56 4.29
N ARG A 11 -15.03 3.18 3.83
CA ARG A 11 -16.08 2.51 3.07
C ARG A 11 -16.34 3.23 1.76
N ILE A 12 -16.66 2.47 0.75
CA ILE A 12 -17.07 2.96 -0.56
C ILE A 12 -18.46 2.43 -0.91
N ASN A 13 -19.22 3.20 -1.66
CA ASN A 13 -20.51 2.79 -2.20
C ASN A 13 -20.36 1.94 -3.48
N GLN A 14 -21.47 1.55 -4.07
CA GLN A 14 -21.53 0.78 -5.33
C GLN A 14 -20.86 1.50 -6.52
N HIS A 15 -20.67 2.81 -6.45
CA HIS A 15 -20.03 3.65 -7.48
C HIS A 15 -18.54 3.90 -7.18
N ASP A 16 -17.96 3.19 -6.23
CA ASP A 16 -16.57 3.36 -5.75
C ASP A 16 -16.29 4.74 -5.14
N GLU A 17 -17.30 5.44 -4.65
CA GLU A 17 -17.15 6.71 -3.95
C GLU A 17 -16.98 6.47 -2.45
N ILE A 18 -16.06 7.19 -1.82
CA ILE A 18 -15.80 7.11 -0.37
C ILE A 18 -17.00 7.67 0.40
N ILE A 19 -17.65 6.85 1.23
CA ILE A 19 -18.82 7.24 2.01
C ILE A 19 -18.54 7.38 3.50
N SER A 20 -17.45 6.80 4.00
CA SER A 20 -17.01 7.01 5.38
C SER A 20 -15.52 6.73 5.54
N VAL A 21 -14.92 7.40 6.52
CA VAL A 21 -13.57 7.16 7.03
C VAL A 21 -13.63 7.18 8.56
N ASN A 22 -12.73 6.45 9.25
CA ASN A 22 -12.65 6.48 10.70
C ASN A 22 -11.56 7.45 11.21
N ASP A 23 -11.50 7.66 12.52
CA ASP A 23 -10.52 8.56 13.14
C ASP A 23 -9.06 8.09 12.92
N ASP A 24 -8.82 6.77 12.88
CA ASP A 24 -7.51 6.22 12.56
C ASP A 24 -7.07 6.56 11.14
N TRP A 25 -8.02 6.60 10.18
CA TRP A 25 -7.75 7.06 8.83
C TRP A 25 -7.28 8.53 8.83
N CYS A 26 -7.95 9.39 9.59
CA CYS A 26 -7.61 10.80 9.70
C CYS A 26 -6.22 10.99 10.34
N ARG A 27 -5.93 10.26 11.42
CA ARG A 27 -4.61 10.27 12.06
C ARG A 27 -3.52 9.78 11.11
N TYR A 28 -3.78 8.68 10.41
CA TYR A 28 -2.85 8.11 9.45
C TYR A 28 -2.52 9.08 8.30
N ALA A 29 -3.52 9.76 7.75
CA ALA A 29 -3.35 10.78 6.72
C ALA A 29 -2.47 11.94 7.20
N SER A 30 -2.72 12.43 8.42
CA SER A 30 -1.92 13.49 9.06
C SER A 30 -0.46 13.06 9.28
N ASP A 31 -0.23 11.86 9.82
CA ASP A 31 1.10 11.33 10.14
C ASP A 31 1.96 11.11 8.87
N HIS A 32 1.31 10.90 7.73
CA HIS A 32 1.99 10.72 6.44
C HIS A 32 2.12 12.01 5.63
N GLY A 33 1.75 13.16 6.23
CA GLY A 33 1.89 14.46 5.59
C GLY A 33 1.00 14.64 4.36
N TRP A 34 -0.13 13.96 4.29
CA TRP A 34 -1.10 14.09 3.22
C TRP A 34 -1.90 15.40 3.39
N GLN A 35 -1.23 16.50 3.10
CA GLN A 35 -1.83 17.83 3.24
C GLN A 35 -3.07 17.95 2.36
N GLY A 36 -4.17 18.44 2.95
CA GLY A 36 -5.44 18.65 2.25
C GLY A 36 -6.29 17.38 2.07
N ILE A 37 -5.85 16.22 2.57
CA ILE A 37 -6.66 15.00 2.62
C ILE A 37 -7.37 14.93 3.97
N THR A 38 -8.62 15.43 3.99
CA THR A 38 -9.50 15.42 5.18
C THR A 38 -10.80 14.69 4.83
N PRO A 39 -11.61 14.29 5.81
CA PRO A 39 -12.93 13.69 5.52
C PRO A 39 -13.75 14.54 4.56
N GLU A 40 -13.77 15.86 4.73
CA GLU A 40 -14.55 16.78 3.91
C GLU A 40 -14.09 16.79 2.44
N THR A 41 -12.79 16.56 2.19
CA THR A 41 -12.23 16.58 0.84
C THR A 41 -12.35 15.24 0.13
N VAL A 42 -12.47 14.12 0.87
CA VAL A 42 -12.49 12.77 0.30
C VAL A 42 -13.89 12.17 0.21
N LEU A 43 -14.81 12.52 1.11
CA LEU A 43 -16.18 12.00 1.09
C LEU A 43 -16.88 12.37 -0.22
N ASN A 44 -17.66 11.43 -0.73
CA ASN A 44 -18.37 11.50 -2.01
C ASN A 44 -17.45 11.70 -3.23
N LYS A 45 -16.18 11.29 -3.12
CA LYS A 45 -15.23 11.29 -4.24
C LYS A 45 -14.85 9.84 -4.59
N PRO A 46 -14.63 9.56 -5.90
CA PRO A 46 -14.14 8.26 -6.31
C PRO A 46 -12.82 7.89 -5.65
N VAL A 47 -12.72 6.70 -5.05
CA VAL A 47 -11.49 6.22 -4.39
C VAL A 47 -10.30 6.18 -5.35
N PHE A 48 -10.56 5.98 -6.64
CA PHE A 48 -9.53 5.95 -7.68
C PHE A 48 -8.87 7.31 -7.95
N ASN A 49 -9.42 8.42 -7.46
CA ASN A 49 -8.75 9.72 -7.51
C ASN A 49 -7.49 9.75 -6.61
N TYR A 50 -7.41 8.83 -5.65
CA TYR A 50 -6.32 8.73 -4.66
C TYR A 50 -5.37 7.55 -4.93
N ILE A 51 -5.63 6.74 -5.97
CA ILE A 51 -4.80 5.63 -6.40
C ILE A 51 -4.16 5.98 -7.74
N THR A 52 -2.98 6.57 -7.71
CA THR A 52 -2.30 7.09 -8.92
C THR A 52 -1.64 5.99 -9.78
N ASP A 53 -1.29 4.84 -9.17
CA ASP A 53 -0.69 3.72 -9.89
C ASP A 53 -1.76 2.90 -10.64
N SER A 54 -1.63 2.83 -11.95
CA SER A 54 -2.62 2.16 -12.81
C SER A 54 -2.76 0.65 -12.53
N THR A 55 -1.66 -0.02 -12.16
CA THR A 55 -1.68 -1.45 -11.81
C THR A 55 -2.41 -1.67 -10.49
N THR A 56 -2.15 -0.82 -9.51
CA THR A 56 -2.85 -0.82 -8.23
C THR A 56 -4.34 -0.52 -8.43
N SER A 57 -4.69 0.48 -9.23
CA SER A 57 -6.11 0.79 -9.55
C SER A 57 -6.82 -0.42 -10.16
N ARG A 58 -6.20 -1.10 -11.12
CA ARG A 58 -6.78 -2.32 -11.71
C ARG A 58 -6.96 -3.44 -10.68
N LEU A 59 -5.99 -3.63 -9.78
CA LEU A 59 -6.12 -4.61 -8.71
C LEU A 59 -7.34 -4.32 -7.85
N TYR A 60 -7.52 -3.07 -7.40
CA TYR A 60 -8.67 -2.69 -6.58
C TYR A 60 -10.00 -2.87 -7.31
N GLN A 61 -10.08 -2.58 -8.61
CA GLN A 61 -11.27 -2.87 -9.42
C GLN A 61 -11.65 -4.36 -9.39
N TYR A 62 -10.67 -5.26 -9.54
CA TYR A 62 -10.90 -6.71 -9.42
C TYR A 62 -11.30 -7.11 -8.00
N LEU A 63 -10.66 -6.56 -6.98
CA LEU A 63 -10.99 -6.82 -5.58
C LEU A 63 -12.43 -6.41 -5.27
N PHE A 64 -12.84 -5.20 -5.67
CA PHE A 64 -14.20 -4.71 -5.43
C PHE A 64 -15.24 -5.56 -6.15
N LYS A 65 -15.00 -5.91 -7.42
CA LYS A 65 -15.89 -6.80 -8.16
C LYS A 65 -16.06 -8.14 -7.46
N ARG A 66 -14.96 -8.76 -7.00
CA ARG A 66 -14.99 -10.04 -6.29
C ARG A 66 -15.73 -9.95 -4.97
N VAL A 67 -15.43 -8.93 -4.18
CA VAL A 67 -16.03 -8.74 -2.84
C VAL A 67 -17.53 -8.48 -2.96
N ARG A 68 -17.99 -7.70 -3.95
CA ARG A 68 -19.40 -7.50 -4.25
C ARG A 68 -20.11 -8.79 -4.68
N GLY A 69 -19.36 -9.77 -5.18
CA GLY A 69 -19.85 -11.13 -5.45
C GLY A 69 -19.96 -12.03 -4.21
N GLY A 70 -19.78 -11.48 -2.99
CA GLY A 70 -19.96 -12.19 -1.72
C GLY A 70 -18.70 -12.84 -1.14
N SER A 71 -17.51 -12.55 -1.70
CA SER A 71 -16.25 -13.06 -1.16
C SER A 71 -15.57 -12.03 -0.26
N GLU A 72 -14.92 -12.48 0.82
CA GLU A 72 -13.98 -11.67 1.58
C GLU A 72 -12.58 -11.83 0.97
N VAL A 73 -11.79 -10.75 0.92
CA VAL A 73 -10.40 -10.79 0.49
C VAL A 73 -9.50 -10.26 1.59
N ARG A 74 -8.43 -11.00 1.92
CA ARG A 74 -7.38 -10.59 2.86
C ARG A 74 -6.02 -10.69 2.22
N TYR A 75 -5.17 -9.69 2.46
CA TYR A 75 -3.79 -9.72 2.02
C TYR A 75 -2.90 -8.85 2.91
N LYS A 76 -1.60 -9.16 2.93
CA LYS A 76 -0.60 -8.39 3.66
C LYS A 76 0.20 -7.53 2.70
N PHE A 77 0.62 -6.36 3.16
CA PHE A 77 1.47 -5.44 2.40
C PHE A 77 2.37 -4.63 3.33
N ASN A 78 3.50 -4.18 2.82
CA ASN A 78 4.39 -3.27 3.52
C ASN A 78 3.96 -1.82 3.26
N CYS A 79 3.95 -1.03 4.33
CA CYS A 79 3.75 0.41 4.26
C CYS A 79 4.92 1.09 4.96
N GLU A 80 5.72 1.80 4.19
CA GLU A 80 6.92 2.48 4.68
C GLU A 80 6.72 3.99 4.70
N SER A 81 7.30 4.62 5.71
CA SER A 81 7.49 6.06 5.81
C SER A 81 8.98 6.34 6.07
N SER A 82 9.39 7.60 6.06
CA SER A 82 10.77 7.99 6.36
C SER A 82 11.28 7.54 7.72
N SER A 83 10.38 7.24 8.66
CA SER A 83 10.72 6.91 10.05
C SER A 83 10.35 5.47 10.47
N HIS A 84 9.48 4.81 9.72
CA HIS A 84 8.94 3.51 10.14
C HIS A 84 8.65 2.60 8.95
N ARG A 85 8.93 1.31 9.13
CA ARG A 85 8.40 0.22 8.29
C ARG A 85 7.24 -0.44 9.02
N ARG A 86 6.10 -0.60 8.36
CA ARG A 86 4.91 -1.25 8.91
C ARG A 86 4.49 -2.42 8.04
N LEU A 87 4.22 -3.56 8.67
CA LEU A 87 3.51 -4.65 8.02
C LEU A 87 2.02 -4.47 8.31
N MET A 88 1.22 -4.36 7.28
CA MET A 88 -0.22 -4.16 7.33
C MET A 88 -0.96 -5.38 6.79
N GLU A 89 -2.15 -5.63 7.32
CA GLU A 89 -3.11 -6.58 6.75
C GLU A 89 -4.35 -5.81 6.31
N MET A 90 -4.69 -5.93 5.04
CA MET A 90 -5.93 -5.41 4.48
C MET A 90 -6.99 -6.50 4.47
N THR A 91 -8.17 -6.18 4.98
CA THR A 91 -9.39 -6.96 4.80
C THR A 91 -10.36 -6.13 3.98
N VAL A 92 -10.92 -6.73 2.94
CA VAL A 92 -11.92 -6.11 2.06
C VAL A 92 -13.18 -6.96 2.07
N THR A 93 -14.31 -6.36 2.47
CA THR A 93 -15.59 -7.07 2.64
C THR A 93 -16.74 -6.29 2.04
N SER A 94 -17.77 -7.00 1.54
CA SER A 94 -19.03 -6.38 1.13
C SER A 94 -19.88 -6.07 2.35
N LEU A 95 -20.59 -4.95 2.31
CA LEU A 95 -21.56 -4.53 3.33
C LEU A 95 -22.96 -4.49 2.74
N GLY A 96 -23.80 -5.40 3.21
CA GLY A 96 -25.22 -5.45 2.81
C GLY A 96 -25.45 -5.76 1.33
N GLU A 97 -26.68 -5.53 0.87
CA GLU A 97 -27.13 -5.85 -0.49
C GLU A 97 -26.87 -4.75 -1.52
N LEU A 98 -26.51 -3.55 -1.07
CA LEU A 98 -26.34 -2.37 -1.93
C LEU A 98 -24.97 -2.31 -2.64
N GLY A 99 -24.09 -3.28 -2.36
CA GLY A 99 -22.77 -3.34 -2.99
C GLY A 99 -21.71 -2.39 -2.39
N ASP A 100 -21.97 -1.87 -1.20
CA ASP A 100 -20.99 -1.13 -0.43
C ASP A 100 -19.85 -2.06 -0.02
N VAL A 101 -18.63 -1.50 0.09
CA VAL A 101 -17.42 -2.25 0.44
C VAL A 101 -16.70 -1.56 1.59
N GLU A 102 -16.31 -2.33 2.58
CA GLU A 102 -15.41 -1.88 3.66
C GLU A 102 -13.98 -2.35 3.39
N LEU A 103 -13.05 -1.43 3.51
CA LEU A 103 -11.62 -1.70 3.50
C LEU A 103 -11.06 -1.38 4.88
N LYS A 104 -10.44 -2.38 5.49
CA LYS A 104 -9.90 -2.32 6.84
C LYS A 104 -8.45 -2.73 6.85
N ALA A 105 -7.55 -1.77 7.10
CA ALA A 105 -6.12 -2.01 7.20
C ALA A 105 -5.70 -2.03 8.67
N ARG A 106 -5.21 -3.18 9.14
CA ARG A 106 -4.71 -3.37 10.49
C ARG A 106 -3.20 -3.46 10.49
N MET A 107 -2.54 -2.74 11.36
CA MET A 107 -1.09 -2.86 11.58
C MET A 107 -0.78 -4.16 12.31
N LEU A 108 0.09 -5.01 11.74
CA LEU A 108 0.55 -6.26 12.34
C LEU A 108 1.86 -6.05 13.11
N SER A 109 2.77 -5.26 12.54
CA SER A 109 4.03 -4.89 13.18
C SER A 109 4.52 -3.53 12.71
N LYS A 110 5.30 -2.87 13.55
CA LYS A 110 5.97 -1.61 13.27
C LYS A 110 7.43 -1.75 13.64
N GLN A 111 8.32 -1.31 12.78
CA GLN A 111 9.75 -1.24 13.01
C GLN A 111 10.20 0.21 12.79
N ASP A 112 10.87 0.77 13.80
CA ASP A 112 11.48 2.09 13.67
C ASP A 112 12.72 1.99 12.78
N LEU A 113 12.76 2.82 11.75
CA LEU A 113 13.95 2.97 10.93
C LEU A 113 14.88 3.97 11.65
N ASN A 114 16.04 3.51 12.08
CA ASN A 114 17.02 4.38 12.76
C ASN A 114 17.32 5.59 11.87
N GLN A 115 16.95 6.77 12.36
CA GLN A 115 17.15 8.07 11.69
C GLN A 115 18.63 8.52 11.74
N GLN A 116 19.57 7.70 11.33
CA GLN A 116 20.97 8.14 11.25
C GLN A 116 21.34 8.76 9.89
N LEU A 117 20.39 8.94 9.00
CA LEU A 117 20.60 9.69 7.77
C LEU A 117 19.91 11.05 7.87
N ALA A 118 20.64 12.02 8.43
CA ALA A 118 20.20 13.41 8.47
C ALA A 118 19.86 13.93 7.06
N PRO A 119 18.83 14.80 6.93
CA PRO A 119 18.52 15.39 5.65
C PRO A 119 19.64 16.34 5.21
N VAL A 120 20.44 15.94 4.24
CA VAL A 120 21.38 16.82 3.57
C VAL A 120 20.62 17.59 2.47
N SER A 121 20.75 18.89 2.45
CA SER A 121 20.13 19.79 1.50
C SER A 121 20.96 19.89 0.21
N ASP A 122 20.74 18.98 -0.73
CA ASP A 122 21.25 19.11 -2.08
C ASP A 122 20.09 18.99 -3.09
N PRO A 123 19.91 19.97 -3.99
CA PRO A 123 18.77 20.04 -4.90
C PRO A 123 18.90 19.19 -6.17
N GLN A 124 19.91 18.36 -6.31
CA GLN A 124 19.99 17.47 -7.48
C GLN A 124 19.10 16.25 -7.31
N ASN A 125 17.94 16.43 -7.77
CA ASN A 125 16.82 15.59 -8.21
C ASN A 125 17.13 14.08 -8.32
N ILE A 126 17.28 13.40 -7.18
CA ILE A 126 17.19 11.96 -7.15
C ILE A 126 15.69 11.64 -7.13
N GLY A 127 15.17 11.23 -8.31
CA GLY A 127 13.77 10.93 -8.51
C GLY A 127 13.22 9.88 -7.55
N PHE A 128 11.92 9.71 -7.59
CA PHE A 128 11.25 8.65 -6.83
C PHE A 128 11.64 7.28 -7.39
N VAL A 129 12.02 6.37 -6.52
CA VAL A 129 12.18 4.95 -6.83
C VAL A 129 10.91 4.21 -6.45
N LYS A 130 10.32 3.47 -7.38
CA LYS A 130 9.09 2.73 -7.15
C LYS A 130 9.42 1.31 -6.70
N ALA A 131 8.97 0.93 -5.50
CA ALA A 131 9.12 -0.42 -4.96
C ALA A 131 7.80 -1.19 -4.99
N CYS A 132 7.87 -2.51 -5.13
CA CYS A 132 6.70 -3.37 -4.96
C CYS A 132 6.42 -3.56 -3.46
N GLY A 133 5.24 -3.16 -2.98
CA GLY A 133 4.83 -3.32 -1.58
C GLY A 133 4.68 -4.79 -1.13
N TRP A 134 4.71 -5.76 -2.07
CA TRP A 134 4.57 -7.19 -1.79
C TRP A 134 5.89 -7.96 -1.79
N CYS A 135 6.74 -7.72 -2.77
CA CYS A 135 8.00 -8.48 -2.92
C CYS A 135 9.25 -7.60 -2.89
N SER A 136 9.11 -6.31 -2.60
CA SER A 136 10.19 -5.34 -2.48
C SER A 136 11.06 -5.14 -3.74
N ARG A 137 10.68 -5.69 -4.91
CA ARG A 137 11.38 -5.42 -6.16
C ARG A 137 11.26 -3.96 -6.54
N ILE A 138 12.30 -3.44 -7.18
CA ILE A 138 12.39 -2.06 -7.63
C ILE A 138 12.03 -1.97 -9.11
N ASP A 139 11.21 -0.99 -9.45
CA ASP A 139 10.83 -0.69 -10.84
C ASP A 139 11.93 0.14 -11.53
N MET A 140 12.53 -0.45 -12.54
CA MET A 140 13.50 0.19 -13.42
C MET A 140 12.86 0.32 -14.81
N GLU A 141 12.14 1.42 -15.02
CA GLU A 141 11.46 1.70 -16.30
C GLU A 141 10.54 0.57 -16.78
N GLY A 142 9.76 -0.01 -15.86
CA GLY A 142 8.83 -1.11 -16.14
C GLY A 142 9.45 -2.50 -15.99
N ASN A 143 10.76 -2.60 -15.74
CA ASN A 143 11.44 -3.85 -15.42
C ASN A 143 11.69 -3.97 -13.90
N TRP A 144 11.03 -4.92 -13.27
CA TRP A 144 11.10 -5.13 -11.82
C TRP A 144 12.28 -6.04 -11.45
N ILE A 145 13.32 -5.48 -10.85
CA ILE A 145 14.55 -6.17 -10.46
C ILE A 145 14.65 -6.30 -8.93
N ASN A 146 15.58 -7.13 -8.45
CA ASN A 146 15.84 -7.27 -7.02
C ASN A 146 16.49 -6.00 -6.47
N VAL A 147 16.37 -5.80 -5.15
CA VAL A 147 16.92 -4.60 -4.47
C VAL A 147 18.43 -4.51 -4.67
N GLU A 148 19.14 -5.64 -4.56
CA GLU A 148 20.59 -5.70 -4.72
C GLU A 148 21.03 -5.22 -6.11
N ASP A 149 20.33 -5.68 -7.16
CA ASP A 149 20.61 -5.27 -8.54
C ASP A 149 20.26 -3.78 -8.76
N ALA A 150 19.19 -3.30 -8.12
CA ALA A 150 18.78 -1.90 -8.21
C ALA A 150 19.80 -0.99 -7.50
N VAL A 151 20.26 -1.37 -6.32
CA VAL A 151 21.30 -0.64 -5.57
C VAL A 151 22.56 -0.49 -6.40
N ALA A 152 23.02 -1.58 -7.05
CA ALA A 152 24.20 -1.54 -7.90
C ALA A 152 24.00 -0.67 -9.16
N LYS A 153 22.84 -0.79 -9.83
CA LYS A 153 22.54 -0.05 -11.06
C LYS A 153 22.29 1.44 -10.85
N LEU A 154 21.69 1.79 -9.71
CA LEU A 154 21.39 3.18 -9.36
C LEU A 154 22.53 3.83 -8.57
N GLU A 155 23.63 3.08 -8.30
CA GLU A 155 24.76 3.58 -7.51
C GLU A 155 24.29 4.24 -6.19
N MET A 156 23.27 3.60 -5.54
CA MET A 156 22.51 4.24 -4.45
C MET A 156 23.38 4.66 -3.27
N PHE A 157 24.55 4.05 -3.07
CA PHE A 157 25.48 4.39 -1.98
C PHE A 157 26.49 5.48 -2.36
N GLU A 158 26.53 5.90 -3.61
CA GLU A 158 27.38 7.01 -4.05
C GLU A 158 26.69 8.38 -3.88
N PHE A 159 25.38 8.36 -3.61
CA PHE A 159 24.63 9.57 -3.34
C PHE A 159 24.68 9.93 -1.85
N SER A 160 24.77 11.22 -1.56
CA SER A 160 24.64 11.76 -0.20
C SER A 160 23.25 11.52 0.42
N ARG A 161 22.29 10.99 -0.35
CA ARG A 161 20.91 10.66 0.05
C ARG A 161 20.39 9.42 -0.68
N LEU A 162 19.60 8.62 0.03
CA LEU A 162 18.79 7.60 -0.61
C LEU A 162 17.60 8.24 -1.36
N PRO A 163 17.21 7.72 -2.53
CA PRO A 163 16.05 8.19 -3.26
C PRO A 163 14.76 8.04 -2.44
N GLN A 164 13.81 8.94 -2.65
CA GLN A 164 12.49 8.77 -2.06
C GLN A 164 11.80 7.56 -2.68
N MET A 165 11.20 6.71 -1.85
CA MET A 165 10.54 5.50 -2.30
C MET A 165 9.04 5.69 -2.39
N THR A 166 8.46 5.29 -3.51
CA THR A 166 7.01 5.12 -3.66
C THR A 166 6.68 3.64 -3.78
N HIS A 167 5.46 3.25 -3.49
CA HIS A 167 5.04 1.86 -3.56
C HIS A 167 4.01 1.64 -4.65
N GLY A 168 4.14 0.50 -5.33
CA GLY A 168 3.20 0.00 -6.31
C GLY A 168 3.11 -1.53 -6.22
N ILE A 169 2.65 -2.18 -7.27
CA ILE A 169 2.64 -3.64 -7.37
C ILE A 169 3.32 -4.09 -8.65
N CYS A 170 4.25 -5.04 -8.57
CA CYS A 170 4.89 -5.62 -9.75
C CYS A 170 3.94 -6.60 -10.47
N LYS A 171 4.19 -6.82 -11.76
CA LYS A 171 3.35 -7.71 -12.60
C LYS A 171 3.20 -9.12 -12.02
N ASN A 172 4.25 -9.66 -11.41
CA ASN A 172 4.22 -11.00 -10.83
C ASN A 172 3.33 -11.06 -9.60
N CYS A 173 3.45 -10.10 -8.67
CA CYS A 173 2.58 -10.03 -7.49
C CYS A 173 1.14 -9.76 -7.89
N PHE A 174 0.90 -8.89 -8.87
CA PHE A 174 -0.42 -8.66 -9.43
C PHE A 174 -1.04 -9.95 -9.99
N ALA A 175 -0.29 -10.71 -10.80
CA ALA A 175 -0.77 -11.98 -11.35
C ALA A 175 -1.05 -13.03 -10.26
N CYS A 176 -0.23 -13.11 -9.21
CA CYS A 176 -0.49 -13.99 -8.05
C CYS A 176 -1.79 -13.61 -7.36
N MET A 177 -1.97 -12.32 -7.04
CA MET A 177 -3.18 -11.85 -6.37
C MET A 177 -4.45 -12.05 -7.21
N LEU A 178 -4.34 -11.93 -8.54
CA LEU A 178 -5.47 -12.24 -9.43
C LEU A 178 -5.82 -13.73 -9.41
N LYS A 179 -4.83 -14.63 -9.40
CA LYS A 179 -5.07 -16.08 -9.29
C LYS A 179 -5.76 -16.42 -7.96
N ASP A 180 -5.26 -15.89 -6.85
CA ASP A 180 -5.87 -16.07 -5.54
C ASP A 180 -7.29 -15.48 -5.51
N ALA A 181 -7.50 -14.35 -6.19
CA ALA A 181 -8.81 -13.73 -6.34
C ALA A 181 -9.77 -14.51 -7.25
N THR A 182 -9.30 -15.41 -8.12
CA THR A 182 -10.13 -16.23 -9.02
C THR A 182 -10.32 -17.68 -8.54
N SER A 183 -9.48 -18.15 -7.60
CA SER A 183 -9.57 -19.48 -7.01
C SER A 183 -10.71 -19.51 -5.98
N SER A 184 -11.61 -20.48 -6.10
CA SER A 184 -12.75 -20.66 -5.19
C SER A 184 -12.33 -21.21 -3.81
N ASP A 185 -11.09 -21.64 -3.67
CA ASP A 185 -10.59 -22.26 -2.45
C ASP A 185 -9.84 -21.23 -1.60
N GLY A 186 -10.36 -21.00 -0.38
CA GLY A 186 -9.90 -19.99 0.57
C GLY A 186 -8.50 -20.18 1.18
N SER A 187 -7.58 -20.85 0.49
CA SER A 187 -6.17 -20.91 0.85
C SER A 187 -5.40 -19.78 0.15
N GLY A 188 -5.49 -18.58 0.72
CA GLY A 188 -4.74 -17.40 0.26
C GLY A 188 -3.23 -17.64 0.36
N ASN A 189 -2.63 -18.06 -0.72
CA ASN A 189 -1.19 -18.13 -0.88
C ASN A 189 -0.68 -16.74 -1.29
N SER A 190 -0.66 -15.80 -0.35
CA SER A 190 0.03 -14.53 -0.56
C SER A 190 1.49 -14.82 -0.88
N PRO A 191 2.09 -14.18 -1.89
CA PRO A 191 3.50 -14.38 -2.19
C PRO A 191 4.32 -14.15 -0.93
N PRO A 192 5.38 -14.93 -0.67
CA PRO A 192 6.16 -14.84 0.56
C PRO A 192 6.72 -13.43 0.71
N ILE A 193 6.26 -12.73 1.73
CA ILE A 193 6.90 -11.49 2.17
C ILE A 193 8.22 -11.93 2.74
N LYS A 194 9.33 -11.63 2.06
CA LYS A 194 10.66 -11.85 2.63
C LYS A 194 10.80 -10.96 3.85
N THR A 195 10.63 -11.52 5.01
CA THR A 195 11.13 -10.94 6.25
C THR A 195 12.62 -11.26 6.26
N ASP A 196 13.43 -10.36 5.75
CA ASP A 196 14.86 -10.45 5.95
C ASP A 196 15.12 -10.29 7.45
N SER A 197 15.48 -11.42 8.07
CA SER A 197 16.04 -11.43 9.41
C SER A 197 17.44 -10.82 9.32
N LEU A 198 17.63 -9.65 9.86
CA LEU A 198 18.91 -9.11 10.28
C LEU A 198 19.13 -9.44 11.75
#